data_8f04cfe536b90f351ef2254d8abb41d7
#
_entry.id   8f04cfe536b90f351ef2254d8abb41d7
#
_cell.length_a   1.000
_cell.length_b   1.000
_cell.length_c   1.000
_cell.angle_alpha   90.00
_cell.angle_beta   90.00
_cell.angle_gamma   90.00
#
_symmetry.space_group_name_H-M   'P 1'
#
loop_
_entity.id
_entity.type
_entity.pdbx_description
1 polymer ?
#
loop_
_entity_poly.entity_id
_entity_poly.type
_entity_poly.pdbx_seq_one_letter_code
_entity_poly.pdbx_strand_id
1 'polypeptide(L)'
;MGLLIDTDVLVLAERARASLDFSRYSEYGDAYISVVTASELLVGVHRAQDEGIRSRRLAFVEGILSALTALPVDIETARIHAQLVAQIRRNETVGAHDALIGATALRHGHAVLTNNGKDFRKLPGLVVVDYLVAS
;
A
#
# COMPACT_ATOMS: atom_id res chain seq x y z
N MET A 1 -14.21 2.97 8.77
CA MET A 1 -12.96 3.33 8.10
C MET A 1 -11.92 2.25 8.39
N GLY A 2 -11.10 1.94 7.42
CA GLY A 2 -9.97 1.01 7.60
C GLY A 2 -8.66 1.68 7.24
N LEU A 3 -7.58 0.90 7.26
CA LEU A 3 -6.23 1.35 6.97
C LEU A 3 -5.69 0.55 5.79
N LEU A 4 -5.42 1.21 4.69
CA LEU A 4 -4.79 0.58 3.53
C LEU A 4 -3.27 0.71 3.66
N ILE A 5 -2.58 -0.40 3.68
CA ILE A 5 -1.13 -0.43 3.92
C ILE A 5 -0.42 -0.32 2.58
N ASP A 6 0.39 0.72 2.42
CA ASP A 6 1.20 0.92 1.22
C ASP A 6 2.33 -0.10 1.15
N THR A 7 2.74 -0.43 -0.06
CA THR A 7 3.77 -1.43 -0.34
C THR A 7 5.07 -1.16 0.41
N ASP A 8 5.51 0.08 0.48
CA ASP A 8 6.79 0.44 1.10
C ASP A 8 6.84 0.11 2.59
N VAL A 9 5.70 0.20 3.29
CA VAL A 9 5.60 -0.18 4.70
C VAL A 9 5.91 -1.67 4.88
N LEU A 10 5.35 -2.49 3.99
CA LEU A 10 5.54 -3.94 4.03
C LEU A 10 6.98 -4.33 3.67
N VAL A 11 7.57 -3.64 2.70
CA VAL A 11 8.98 -3.85 2.31
C VAL A 11 9.91 -3.47 3.46
N LEU A 12 9.65 -2.35 4.15
CA LEU A 12 10.44 -1.94 5.31
C LEU A 12 10.32 -2.96 6.45
N ALA A 13 9.12 -3.47 6.70
CA ALA A 13 8.89 -4.49 7.73
C ALA A 13 9.67 -5.78 7.42
N GLU A 14 9.66 -6.23 6.16
CA GLU A 14 10.43 -7.39 5.72
C GLU A 14 11.93 -7.19 5.95
N ARG A 15 12.48 -6.05 5.51
CA ARG A 15 13.90 -5.74 5.65
C ARG A 15 14.35 -5.65 7.10
N ALA A 16 13.49 -5.13 7.96
CA ALA A 16 13.76 -5.03 9.39
C ALA A 16 13.52 -6.35 10.12
N ARG A 17 13.01 -7.38 9.44
CA ARG A 17 12.59 -8.65 10.02
C ARG A 17 11.64 -8.45 11.20
N ALA A 18 10.85 -7.37 11.13
CA ALA A 18 9.87 -7.03 12.14
C ALA A 18 8.58 -7.81 11.90
N SER A 19 7.87 -8.11 12.99
CA SER A 19 6.52 -8.64 12.86
C SER A 19 5.58 -7.53 12.37
N LEU A 20 4.57 -7.92 11.58
CA LEU A 20 3.54 -6.99 11.11
C LEU A 20 2.56 -6.72 12.25
N ASP A 21 2.73 -5.59 12.90
CA ASP A 21 1.86 -5.16 13.99
C ASP A 21 1.39 -3.73 13.71
N PHE A 22 0.10 -3.59 13.42
CA PHE A 22 -0.52 -2.30 13.15
C PHE A 22 -1.38 -1.82 14.32
N SER A 23 -1.20 -2.37 15.52
CA SER A 23 -1.98 -2.00 16.70
C SER A 23 -1.85 -0.53 17.05
N ARG A 24 -0.71 0.09 16.75
CA ARG A 24 -0.48 1.53 16.92
C ARG A 24 -1.50 2.38 16.16
N TYR A 25 -2.04 1.82 15.06
CA TYR A 25 -2.96 2.50 14.16
C TYR A 25 -4.40 1.99 14.29
N SER A 26 -4.71 1.29 15.38
CA SER A 26 -6.01 0.62 15.57
C SER A 26 -7.20 1.58 15.52
N GLU A 27 -6.99 2.87 15.79
CA GLU A 27 -8.04 3.90 15.68
C GLU A 27 -8.60 4.01 14.26
N TYR A 28 -7.85 3.60 13.23
CA TYR A 28 -8.28 3.65 11.84
C TYR A 28 -9.06 2.40 11.43
N GLY A 29 -9.14 1.38 12.28
CA GLY A 29 -9.87 0.14 12.00
C GLY A 29 -8.97 -0.96 11.44
N ASP A 30 -9.56 -1.87 10.67
CA ASP A 30 -8.85 -3.03 10.14
C ASP A 30 -7.86 -2.65 9.04
N ALA A 31 -6.82 -3.47 8.87
CA ALA A 31 -5.80 -3.29 7.85
C ALA A 31 -6.14 -4.07 6.58
N TYR A 32 -5.87 -3.43 5.45
CA TYR A 32 -6.10 -3.98 4.10
C TYR A 32 -4.90 -3.68 3.23
N ILE A 33 -4.80 -4.36 2.10
CA ILE A 33 -3.87 -3.98 1.03
C ILE A 33 -4.62 -3.82 -0.29
N SER A 34 -4.00 -3.18 -1.26
CA SER A 34 -4.49 -3.15 -2.63
C SER A 34 -3.96 -4.37 -3.39
N VAL A 35 -4.70 -4.85 -4.40
CA VAL A 35 -4.17 -5.84 -5.36
C VAL A 35 -2.92 -5.32 -6.08
N VAL A 36 -2.78 -4.01 -6.21
CA VAL A 36 -1.56 -3.38 -6.75
C VAL A 36 -0.36 -3.68 -5.84
N THR A 37 -0.54 -3.54 -4.54
CA THR A 37 0.47 -3.89 -3.54
C THR A 37 0.82 -5.38 -3.60
N ALA A 38 -0.20 -6.24 -3.69
CA ALA A 38 0.02 -7.69 -3.84
C ALA A 38 0.89 -7.97 -5.06
N SER A 39 0.59 -7.33 -6.19
CA SER A 39 1.37 -7.48 -7.43
C SER A 39 2.82 -7.02 -7.26
N GLU A 40 3.02 -5.85 -6.64
CA GLU A 40 4.37 -5.32 -6.43
C GLU A 40 5.22 -6.24 -5.54
N LEU A 41 4.62 -6.79 -4.49
CA LEU A 41 5.31 -7.74 -3.60
C LEU A 41 5.69 -9.03 -4.35
N LEU A 42 4.78 -9.55 -5.16
CA LEU A 42 5.02 -10.76 -5.96
C LEU A 42 6.08 -10.53 -7.05
N VAL A 43 6.11 -9.33 -7.64
CA VAL A 43 7.19 -8.97 -8.58
C VAL A 43 8.55 -9.06 -7.87
N GLY A 44 8.64 -8.59 -6.64
CA GLY A 44 9.86 -8.70 -5.84
C GLY A 44 10.31 -10.14 -5.61
N VAL A 45 9.35 -11.06 -5.44
CA VAL A 45 9.64 -12.50 -5.33
C VAL A 45 10.23 -13.02 -6.63
N HIS A 46 9.57 -12.75 -7.76
CA HIS A 46 9.99 -13.27 -9.08
C HIS A 46 11.33 -12.69 -9.55
N ARG A 47 11.66 -11.48 -9.15
CA ARG A 47 12.93 -10.82 -9.50
C ARG A 47 14.10 -11.26 -8.63
N ALA A 48 13.87 -11.93 -7.51
CA ALA A 48 14.94 -12.43 -6.66
C ALA A 48 15.68 -13.55 -7.40
N GLN A 49 17.00 -13.40 -7.56
CA GLN A 49 17.82 -14.37 -8.28
C GLN A 49 18.31 -15.51 -7.39
N ASP A 50 18.56 -15.22 -6.13
CA ASP A 50 18.95 -16.22 -5.14
C ASP A 50 17.71 -16.99 -4.67
N GLU A 51 17.78 -18.32 -4.74
CA GLU A 51 16.64 -19.18 -4.42
C GLU A 51 16.24 -19.11 -2.94
N GLY A 52 17.22 -18.98 -2.05
CA GLY A 52 16.95 -18.82 -0.62
C GLY A 52 16.25 -17.53 -0.30
N ILE A 53 16.67 -16.43 -0.93
CA ILE A 53 16.03 -15.13 -0.79
C ILE A 53 14.60 -15.18 -1.36
N ARG A 54 14.44 -15.78 -2.52
CA ARG A 54 13.12 -15.94 -3.16
C ARG A 54 12.15 -16.69 -2.27
N SER A 55 12.59 -17.79 -1.69
CA SER A 55 11.76 -18.62 -0.79
C SER A 55 11.32 -17.84 0.44
N ARG A 56 12.23 -17.09 1.05
CA ARG A 56 11.89 -16.28 2.24
C ARG A 56 10.92 -15.16 1.90
N ARG A 57 11.13 -14.48 0.77
CA ARG A 57 10.21 -13.42 0.31
C ARG A 57 8.83 -13.98 0.00
N LEU A 58 8.79 -15.13 -0.68
CA LEU A 58 7.51 -15.78 -1.00
C LEU A 58 6.75 -16.13 0.28
N ALA A 59 7.42 -16.70 1.27
CA ALA A 59 6.79 -17.02 2.55
C ALA A 59 6.25 -15.77 3.24
N PHE A 60 7.00 -14.67 3.23
CA PHE A 60 6.56 -13.39 3.79
C PHE A 60 5.34 -12.86 3.06
N VAL A 61 5.38 -12.83 1.73
CA VAL A 61 4.27 -12.32 0.91
C VAL A 61 3.02 -13.16 1.07
N GLU A 62 3.14 -14.49 1.03
CA GLU A 62 1.99 -15.38 1.22
C GLU A 62 1.39 -15.23 2.62
N GLY A 63 2.24 -14.97 3.62
CA GLY A 63 1.77 -14.65 4.97
C GLY A 63 0.92 -13.38 5.00
N ILE A 64 1.33 -12.33 4.29
CA ILE A 64 0.57 -11.10 4.15
C ILE A 64 -0.76 -11.38 3.45
N LEU A 65 -0.73 -12.09 2.33
CA LEU A 65 -1.92 -12.38 1.54
C LEU A 65 -2.93 -13.24 2.30
N SER A 66 -2.46 -14.05 3.26
CA SER A 66 -3.32 -14.82 4.14
C SER A 66 -3.91 -13.98 5.27
N ALA A 67 -3.17 -12.98 5.75
CA ALA A 67 -3.55 -12.17 6.91
C ALA A 67 -4.40 -10.95 6.55
N LEU A 68 -4.14 -10.32 5.40
CA LEU A 68 -4.78 -9.07 5.00
C LEU A 68 -5.62 -9.27 3.74
N THR A 69 -6.82 -8.69 3.74
CA THR A 69 -7.68 -8.70 2.55
C THR A 69 -7.10 -7.76 1.49
N ALA A 70 -6.95 -8.27 0.28
CA ALA A 70 -6.54 -7.47 -0.87
C ALA A 70 -7.78 -6.89 -1.56
N LEU A 71 -7.86 -5.57 -1.61
CA LEU A 71 -8.97 -4.86 -2.24
C LEU A 71 -8.72 -4.72 -3.75
N PRO A 72 -9.71 -5.05 -4.59
CA PRO A 72 -9.54 -4.98 -6.03
C PRO A 72 -9.54 -3.54 -6.57
N VAL A 73 -9.00 -3.38 -7.77
CA VAL A 73 -9.20 -2.18 -8.57
C VAL A 73 -10.40 -2.46 -9.48
N ASP A 74 -11.57 -2.02 -9.05
CA ASP A 74 -12.81 -2.18 -9.82
C ASP A 74 -13.13 -0.93 -10.65
N ILE A 75 -14.27 -0.92 -11.32
CA ILE A 75 -14.64 0.23 -12.17
C ILE A 75 -14.84 1.52 -11.35
N GLU A 76 -15.36 1.42 -10.14
CA GLU A 76 -15.52 2.59 -9.29
C GLU A 76 -14.16 3.13 -8.83
N THR A 77 -13.21 2.25 -8.54
CA THR A 77 -11.82 2.65 -8.25
C THR A 77 -11.22 3.36 -9.46
N ALA A 78 -11.46 2.83 -10.68
CA ALA A 78 -10.95 3.44 -11.90
C ALA A 78 -11.52 4.84 -12.13
N ARG A 79 -12.80 5.06 -11.81
CA ARG A 79 -13.43 6.39 -11.93
C ARG A 79 -12.78 7.38 -10.96
N ILE A 80 -12.56 6.99 -9.72
CA ILE A 80 -11.89 7.82 -8.72
C ILE A 80 -10.45 8.11 -9.14
N HIS A 81 -9.73 7.09 -9.60
CA HIS A 81 -8.36 7.23 -10.08
C HIS A 81 -8.26 8.27 -11.21
N ALA A 82 -9.17 8.21 -12.19
CA ALA A 82 -9.19 9.16 -13.29
C ALA A 82 -9.39 10.60 -12.80
N GLN A 83 -10.29 10.80 -11.83
CA GLN A 83 -10.53 12.12 -11.23
C GLN A 83 -9.28 12.62 -10.49
N LEU A 84 -8.62 11.75 -9.72
CA LEU A 84 -7.41 12.12 -8.99
C LEU A 84 -6.28 12.54 -9.93
N VAL A 85 -6.01 11.72 -10.94
CA VAL A 85 -4.93 12.00 -11.89
C VAL A 85 -5.18 13.30 -12.64
N ALA A 86 -6.43 13.57 -13.01
CA ALA A 86 -6.80 14.81 -13.71
C ALA A 86 -6.59 16.06 -12.83
N GLN A 87 -6.61 15.91 -11.51
CA GLN A 87 -6.46 17.03 -10.57
C GLN A 87 -5.01 17.26 -10.12
N ILE A 88 -4.09 16.37 -10.47
CA ILE A 88 -2.69 16.56 -10.12
C ILE A 88 -2.13 17.75 -10.88
N ARG A 89 -1.43 18.64 -10.19
CA ARG A 89 -0.85 19.84 -10.80
C ARG A 89 0.17 19.48 -11.87
N ARG A 90 0.31 20.32 -12.90
CA ARG A 90 1.22 20.09 -14.03
C ARG A 90 2.66 19.87 -13.64
N ASN A 91 3.13 20.51 -12.56
CA ASN A 91 4.50 20.43 -12.09
C ASN A 91 4.70 19.38 -10.99
N GLU A 92 3.66 18.60 -10.71
CA GLU A 92 3.71 17.54 -9.72
C GLU A 92 3.48 16.19 -10.38
N THR A 93 4.13 15.16 -9.85
CA THR A 93 3.93 13.80 -10.30
C THR A 93 3.61 12.90 -9.11
N VAL A 94 2.77 11.90 -9.36
CA VAL A 94 2.49 10.83 -8.42
C VAL A 94 2.68 9.53 -9.20
N GLY A 95 3.41 8.58 -8.64
CA GLY A 95 3.62 7.29 -9.29
C GLY A 95 2.29 6.61 -9.63
N ALA A 96 2.26 5.89 -10.75
CA ALA A 96 1.04 5.25 -11.23
C ALA A 96 0.45 4.28 -10.20
N HIS A 97 1.29 3.48 -9.53
CA HIS A 97 0.84 2.56 -8.51
C HIS A 97 0.33 3.29 -7.27
N ASP A 98 1.01 4.35 -6.84
CA ASP A 98 0.58 5.15 -5.69
C ASP A 98 -0.79 5.79 -5.95
N ALA A 99 -1.03 6.28 -7.16
CA ALA A 99 -2.32 6.85 -7.53
C ALA A 99 -3.44 5.79 -7.48
N LEU A 100 -3.16 4.56 -7.91
CA LEU A 100 -4.13 3.45 -7.83
C LEU A 100 -4.37 3.02 -6.38
N ILE A 101 -3.33 2.98 -5.56
CA ILE A 101 -3.46 2.66 -4.13
C ILE A 101 -4.30 3.73 -3.44
N GLY A 102 -4.04 5.01 -3.71
CA GLY A 102 -4.81 6.12 -3.17
C GLY A 102 -6.27 6.09 -3.59
N ALA A 103 -6.53 5.76 -4.86
CA ALA A 103 -7.89 5.62 -5.38
C ALA A 103 -8.64 4.46 -4.70
N THR A 104 -7.95 3.36 -4.45
CA THR A 104 -8.51 2.22 -3.73
C THR A 104 -8.92 2.62 -2.30
N ALA A 105 -8.06 3.35 -1.62
CA ALA A 105 -8.37 3.85 -0.28
C ALA A 105 -9.61 4.75 -0.28
N LEU A 106 -9.67 5.70 -1.21
CA LEU A 106 -10.83 6.60 -1.34
C LEU A 106 -12.11 5.84 -1.68
N ARG A 107 -12.01 4.83 -2.55
CA ARG A 107 -13.14 3.99 -2.94
C ARG A 107 -13.82 3.35 -1.74
N HIS A 108 -13.04 2.93 -0.76
CA HIS A 108 -13.54 2.21 0.43
C HIS A 108 -13.61 3.09 1.69
N GLY A 109 -13.26 4.37 1.59
CA GLY A 109 -13.27 5.28 2.74
C GLY A 109 -12.18 4.96 3.75
N HIS A 110 -11.02 4.49 3.30
CA HIS A 110 -9.90 4.12 4.16
C HIS A 110 -8.80 5.18 4.16
N ALA A 111 -8.03 5.23 5.25
CA ALA A 111 -6.77 5.98 5.29
C ALA A 111 -5.66 5.14 4.65
N VAL A 112 -4.58 5.78 4.20
CA VAL A 112 -3.38 5.10 3.70
C VAL A 112 -2.26 5.23 4.73
N LEU A 113 -1.67 4.11 5.10
CA LEU A 113 -0.45 4.06 5.92
C LEU A 113 0.73 3.93 4.96
N THR A 114 1.64 4.90 4.98
CA THR A 114 2.74 4.97 4.01
C THR A 114 4.00 5.56 4.63
N ASN A 115 5.14 5.22 4.06
CA ASN A 115 6.41 5.90 4.31
C ASN A 115 6.69 6.98 3.24
N ASN A 116 5.76 7.20 2.32
CA ASN A 116 5.84 8.20 1.24
C ASN A 116 4.68 9.18 1.30
N GLY A 117 4.43 9.73 2.49
CA GLY A 117 3.30 10.64 2.73
C GLY A 117 3.31 11.86 1.82
N LYS A 118 4.49 12.35 1.44
CA LYS A 118 4.63 13.49 0.55
C LYS A 118 3.87 13.31 -0.76
N ASP A 119 4.01 12.15 -1.41
CA ASP A 119 3.34 11.89 -2.69
C ASP A 119 1.84 11.63 -2.49
N PHE A 120 1.47 10.84 -1.48
CA PHE A 120 0.05 10.57 -1.22
C PHE A 120 -0.73 11.82 -0.84
N ARG A 121 -0.10 12.79 -0.19
CA ARG A 121 -0.76 14.07 0.17
C ARG A 121 -1.06 14.96 -1.02
N LYS A 122 -0.52 14.65 -2.19
CA LYS A 122 -0.89 15.32 -3.45
C LYS A 122 -2.26 14.88 -3.97
N LEU A 123 -2.81 13.78 -3.43
CA LEU A 123 -4.10 13.24 -3.83
C LEU A 123 -5.19 13.86 -2.96
N PRO A 124 -6.12 14.64 -3.55
CA PRO A 124 -7.12 15.35 -2.76
C PRO A 124 -8.10 14.40 -2.07
N GLY A 125 -8.47 14.74 -0.83
CA GLY A 125 -9.45 14.00 -0.04
C GLY A 125 -8.92 12.75 0.66
N LEU A 126 -7.67 12.38 0.42
CA LEU A 126 -7.08 11.18 1.01
C LEU A 126 -6.57 11.48 2.42
N VAL A 127 -6.93 10.62 3.38
CA VAL A 127 -6.35 10.63 4.72
C VAL A 127 -5.04 9.85 4.69
N VAL A 128 -3.94 10.52 4.98
CA VAL A 128 -2.60 9.93 4.92
C VAL A 128 -2.05 9.81 6.34
N VAL A 129 -1.58 8.62 6.68
CA VAL A 129 -0.97 8.30 7.97
C VAL A 129 0.48 7.92 7.73
N ASP A 130 1.40 8.60 8.41
CA ASP A 130 2.82 8.30 8.27
C ASP A 130 3.18 7.06 9.08
N TYR A 131 3.89 6.14 8.43
CA TYR A 131 4.39 4.95 9.10
C TYR A 131 5.61 5.32 9.97
N LEU A 132 5.49 5.05 11.27
CA LEU A 132 6.57 5.28 12.23
C LEU A 132 7.33 3.97 12.41
N VAL A 133 8.56 3.92 11.89
CA VAL A 133 9.43 2.78 12.11
C VAL A 133 9.73 2.69 13.61
N ALA A 134 9.52 1.51 14.20
CA ALA A 134 9.83 1.28 15.61
C ALA A 134 11.33 1.47 15.83
N SER A 135 11.68 2.38 16.71
CA SER A 135 13.06 2.62 17.12
C SER A 135 13.51 1.53 18.11
#